data_919ad8160cc8fa77aa725d6db531b787
#
_entry.id   919ad8160cc8fa77aa725d6db531b787
#
_cell.length_a   1.000
_cell.length_b   1.000
_cell.length_c   1.000
_cell.angle_alpha   90.00
_cell.angle_beta   90.00
_cell.angle_gamma   90.00
#
_symmetry.space_group_name_H-M   'P 1'
#
loop_
_entity.id
_entity.type
_entity.pdbx_description
1 polymer ?
#
loop_
_entity_poly.entity_id
_entity_poly.type
_entity_poly.pdbx_seq_one_letter_code
_entity_poly.pdbx_strand_id
1 'polypeptide(L)'
;MKAFMDKDFLLETETAKKLFHDYAEKTPILDYHCHINPKEIAEDRQFDNITQVWLGGDHYKWRFMRSCGVDEKYITGDASDYEKFCKWAECQIGRAHV
;
A
#
# COMPACT_ATOMS: atom_id res chain seq x y z
N MET A 1 24.66 7.35 -22.38
CA MET A 1 23.41 7.80 -21.74
C MET A 1 22.97 6.71 -20.76
N LYS A 2 22.65 7.08 -19.51
CA LYS A 2 22.16 6.12 -18.50
C LYS A 2 20.77 5.63 -18.89
N ALA A 3 20.53 4.31 -18.79
CA ALA A 3 19.21 3.75 -18.99
C ALA A 3 18.23 4.25 -17.91
N PHE A 4 16.95 4.37 -18.23
CA PHE A 4 15.93 4.80 -17.26
C PHE A 4 15.83 3.85 -16.07
N MET A 5 15.89 2.55 -16.35
CA MET A 5 15.90 1.51 -15.33
C MET A 5 17.13 0.65 -15.50
N ASP A 6 18.05 0.71 -14.56
CA ASP A 6 19.25 -0.15 -14.48
C ASP A 6 19.58 -0.44 -13.00
N LYS A 7 20.66 -1.15 -12.75
CA LYS A 7 21.11 -1.47 -11.38
C LYS A 7 21.44 -0.24 -10.53
N ASP A 8 21.69 0.90 -11.16
CA ASP A 8 22.02 2.17 -10.51
C ASP A 8 20.83 3.16 -10.54
N PHE A 9 19.60 2.67 -10.73
CA PHE A 9 18.41 3.52 -10.70
C PHE A 9 18.35 4.34 -9.40
N LEU A 10 18.18 5.65 -9.52
CA LEU A 10 18.23 6.64 -8.44
C LEU A 10 19.59 6.80 -7.75
N LEU A 11 20.62 6.08 -8.14
CA LEU A 11 21.97 6.21 -7.58
C LEU A 11 22.78 7.17 -8.46
N GLU A 12 22.77 8.46 -8.11
CA GLU A 12 23.34 9.52 -8.95
C GLU A 12 24.84 9.77 -8.72
N THR A 13 25.38 9.35 -7.58
CA THR A 13 26.79 9.57 -7.24
C THR A 13 27.52 8.26 -7.03
N GLU A 14 28.85 8.28 -7.22
CA GLU A 14 29.69 7.10 -6.93
C GLU A 14 29.61 6.69 -5.46
N THR A 15 29.45 7.64 -4.55
CA THR A 15 29.23 7.36 -3.14
C THR A 15 27.90 6.63 -2.91
N ALA A 16 26.83 7.08 -3.55
CA ALA A 16 25.52 6.41 -3.44
C ALA A 16 25.58 4.98 -3.97
N LYS A 17 26.19 4.76 -5.13
CA LYS A 17 26.38 3.41 -5.70
C LYS A 17 27.16 2.51 -4.75
N LYS A 18 28.27 3.01 -4.20
CA LYS A 18 29.10 2.26 -3.24
C LYS A 18 28.31 1.89 -1.99
N LEU A 19 27.61 2.84 -1.39
CA LEU A 19 26.81 2.59 -0.18
C LEU A 19 25.71 1.59 -0.43
N PHE A 20 25.05 1.66 -1.57
CA PHE A 20 24.00 0.72 -1.92
C PHE A 20 24.55 -0.67 -2.21
N HIS A 21 25.43 -0.82 -3.20
CA HIS A 21 25.89 -2.13 -3.66
C HIS A 21 26.79 -2.87 -2.67
N ASP A 22 27.63 -2.14 -1.93
CA ASP A 22 28.55 -2.77 -0.97
C ASP A 22 27.87 -3.12 0.35
N TYR A 23 26.82 -2.37 0.75
CA TYR A 23 26.20 -2.50 2.08
C TYR A 23 24.70 -2.69 2.04
N ALA A 24 23.94 -1.71 1.53
CA ALA A 24 22.47 -1.69 1.68
C ALA A 24 21.77 -2.81 0.92
N GLU A 25 22.21 -3.14 -0.29
CA GLU A 25 21.57 -4.14 -1.15
C GLU A 25 21.43 -5.52 -0.49
N LYS A 26 22.36 -5.87 0.37
CA LYS A 26 22.39 -7.18 1.07
C LYS A 26 21.87 -7.13 2.49
N THR A 27 21.47 -5.96 2.95
CA THR A 27 20.96 -5.77 4.32
C THR A 27 19.49 -6.14 4.40
N PRO A 28 19.07 -6.93 5.39
CA PRO A 28 17.66 -7.21 5.61
C PRO A 28 16.86 -5.94 5.87
N ILE A 29 15.68 -5.86 5.27
CA ILE A 29 14.76 -4.73 5.49
C ILE A 29 13.89 -5.03 6.70
N LEU A 30 13.87 -4.14 7.68
CA LEU A 30 12.90 -4.12 8.77
C LEU A 30 11.89 -3.00 8.50
N ASP A 31 10.84 -3.33 7.79
CA ASP A 31 9.75 -2.40 7.54
C ASP A 31 8.69 -2.52 8.64
N TYR A 32 8.66 -1.52 9.51
CA TYR A 32 7.66 -1.43 10.60
C TYR A 32 6.50 -0.48 10.25
N HIS A 33 6.51 0.09 9.05
CA HIS A 33 5.43 0.95 8.61
C HIS A 33 4.18 0.11 8.31
N CYS A 34 3.06 0.43 8.95
CA CYS A 34 1.78 -0.21 8.70
C CYS A 34 0.62 0.78 8.89
N HIS A 35 -0.53 0.44 8.35
CA HIS A 35 -1.78 1.19 8.52
C HIS A 35 -2.77 0.44 9.40
N ILE A 36 -2.30 -0.51 10.19
CA ILE A 36 -3.10 -1.26 11.16
C ILE A 36 -3.06 -0.52 12.49
N ASN A 37 -4.21 -0.43 13.16
CA ASN A 37 -4.28 0.18 14.47
C ASN A 37 -3.49 -0.68 15.49
N PRO A 38 -2.49 -0.11 16.20
CA PRO A 38 -1.70 -0.86 17.18
C PRO A 38 -2.54 -1.53 18.27
N LYS A 39 -3.70 -0.96 18.61
CA LYS A 39 -4.64 -1.57 19.57
C LYS A 39 -5.16 -2.92 19.09
N GLU A 40 -5.45 -3.05 17.78
CA GLU A 40 -5.92 -4.30 17.17
C GLU A 40 -4.85 -5.40 17.28
N ILE A 41 -3.57 -5.03 17.15
CA ILE A 41 -2.45 -5.96 17.36
C ILE A 41 -2.35 -6.35 18.84
N ALA A 42 -2.40 -5.38 19.73
CA ALA A 42 -2.26 -5.61 21.18
C ALA A 42 -3.40 -6.46 21.76
N GLU A 43 -4.60 -6.35 21.22
CA GLU A 43 -5.79 -7.08 21.64
C GLU A 43 -6.00 -8.40 20.88
N ASP A 44 -5.07 -8.76 19.98
CA ASP A 44 -5.17 -9.95 19.11
C ASP A 44 -6.52 -10.02 18.38
N ARG A 45 -6.94 -8.90 17.79
CA ARG A 45 -8.23 -8.78 17.11
C ARG A 45 -8.36 -9.82 16.02
N GLN A 46 -9.41 -10.60 16.04
CA GLN A 46 -9.79 -11.50 14.95
C GLN A 46 -10.69 -10.77 13.95
N PHE A 47 -10.41 -10.93 12.67
CA PHE A 47 -11.18 -10.29 11.59
C PHE A 47 -12.00 -11.34 10.84
N ASP A 48 -13.23 -10.99 10.47
CA ASP A 48 -14.12 -11.90 9.73
C ASP A 48 -13.74 -12.00 8.24
N ASN A 49 -13.14 -10.94 7.69
CA ASN A 49 -12.79 -10.88 6.28
C ASN A 49 -11.67 -9.86 6.00
N ILE A 50 -11.12 -9.93 4.79
CA ILE A 50 -10.01 -9.07 4.36
C ILE A 50 -10.40 -7.59 4.27
N THR A 51 -11.67 -7.28 4.01
CA THR A 51 -12.14 -5.89 3.93
C THR A 51 -11.98 -5.19 5.26
N GLN A 52 -12.30 -5.86 6.36
CA GLN A 52 -12.12 -5.31 7.71
C GLN A 52 -10.64 -5.00 8.00
N VAL A 53 -9.74 -5.87 7.56
CA VAL A 53 -8.30 -5.65 7.72
C VAL A 53 -7.80 -4.49 6.88
N TRP A 54 -8.16 -4.46 5.60
CA TRP A 54 -7.58 -3.55 4.62
C TRP A 54 -8.28 -2.20 4.55
N LEU A 55 -9.59 -2.18 4.69
CA LEU A 55 -10.40 -0.98 4.50
C LEU A 55 -11.01 -0.44 5.80
N GLY A 56 -10.95 -1.21 6.87
CA GLY A 56 -11.61 -0.86 8.13
C GLY A 56 -11.10 0.41 8.81
N GLY A 57 -9.84 0.78 8.60
CA GLY A 57 -9.22 1.95 9.23
C GLY A 57 -8.21 2.69 8.39
N ASP A 58 -7.96 2.24 7.17
CA ASP A 58 -6.92 2.83 6.29
C ASP A 58 -7.47 4.01 5.50
N HIS A 59 -7.36 5.21 6.06
CA HIS A 59 -7.81 6.44 5.41
C HIS A 59 -7.03 6.80 4.14
N TYR A 60 -5.84 6.25 3.90
CA TYR A 60 -5.13 6.41 2.63
C TYR A 60 -5.82 5.64 1.51
N LYS A 61 -6.27 4.41 1.77
CA LYS A 61 -7.07 3.64 0.82
C LYS A 61 -8.41 4.32 0.53
N TRP A 62 -9.08 4.85 1.55
CA TRP A 62 -10.31 5.62 1.38
C TRP A 62 -10.09 6.84 0.47
N ARG A 63 -9.01 7.58 0.68
CA ARG A 63 -8.66 8.72 -0.17
C ARG A 63 -8.43 8.31 -1.62
N PHE A 64 -7.73 7.19 -1.82
CA PHE A 64 -7.52 6.63 -3.16
C PHE A 64 -8.84 6.26 -3.84
N MET A 65 -9.76 5.58 -3.15
CA MET A 65 -11.08 5.24 -3.67
C MET A 65 -11.88 6.50 -4.04
N ARG A 66 -11.83 7.54 -3.21
CA ARG A 66 -12.46 8.84 -3.53
C ARG A 66 -11.85 9.46 -4.79
N SER A 67 -10.55 9.39 -4.96
CA SER A 67 -9.89 9.89 -6.18
C SER A 67 -10.25 9.10 -7.44
N CYS A 68 -10.71 7.87 -7.28
CA CYS A 68 -11.28 7.05 -8.35
C CYS A 68 -12.75 7.35 -8.65
N GLY A 69 -13.39 8.24 -7.88
CA GLY A 69 -14.81 8.57 -8.04
C GLY A 69 -15.77 7.56 -7.41
N VAL A 70 -15.28 6.73 -6.48
CA VAL A 70 -16.14 5.77 -5.77
C VAL A 70 -17.05 6.52 -4.80
N ASP A 71 -18.34 6.19 -4.82
CA ASP A 71 -19.33 6.74 -3.91
C ASP A 71 -19.00 6.38 -2.45
N GLU A 72 -19.21 7.33 -1.53
CA GLU A 72 -18.87 7.16 -0.11
C GLU A 72 -19.60 5.99 0.55
N LYS A 73 -20.74 5.59 0.02
CA LYS A 73 -21.47 4.37 0.43
C LYS A 73 -20.56 3.14 0.45
N TYR A 74 -19.65 3.02 -0.52
CA TYR A 74 -18.72 1.89 -0.67
C TYR A 74 -17.38 2.11 0.01
N ILE A 75 -17.18 3.22 0.69
CA ILE A 75 -15.92 3.55 1.37
C ILE A 75 -16.12 3.44 2.88
N THR A 76 -16.81 4.40 3.47
CA THR A 76 -17.12 4.45 4.91
C THR A 76 -18.60 4.28 5.21
N GLY A 77 -19.44 4.18 4.18
CA GLY A 77 -20.90 4.05 4.33
C GLY A 77 -21.36 2.63 4.62
N ASP A 78 -22.60 2.35 4.29
CA ASP A 78 -23.35 1.17 4.71
C ASP A 78 -23.35 0.00 3.71
N ALA A 79 -22.56 0.08 2.63
CA ALA A 79 -22.39 -1.06 1.72
C ALA A 79 -21.74 -2.25 2.47
N SER A 80 -22.02 -3.46 2.00
CA SER A 80 -21.42 -4.67 2.58
C SER A 80 -19.89 -4.69 2.39
N ASP A 81 -19.19 -5.44 3.23
CA ASP A 81 -17.74 -5.62 3.13
C ASP A 81 -17.31 -6.13 1.75
N TYR A 82 -18.09 -7.04 1.18
CA TYR A 82 -17.83 -7.57 -0.16
C TYR A 82 -17.94 -6.49 -1.25
N GLU A 83 -19.00 -5.68 -1.22
CA GLU A 83 -19.18 -4.58 -2.18
C GLU A 83 -18.07 -3.54 -2.06
N LYS A 84 -17.66 -3.20 -0.83
CA LYS A 84 -16.53 -2.29 -0.58
C LYS A 84 -15.24 -2.85 -1.17
N PHE A 85 -14.96 -4.13 -0.95
CA PHE A 85 -13.79 -4.78 -1.51
C PHE A 85 -13.80 -4.80 -3.04
N CYS A 86 -14.94 -5.10 -3.66
CA CYS A 86 -15.07 -5.06 -5.12
C CYS A 86 -14.73 -3.67 -5.67
N LYS A 87 -15.23 -2.61 -5.04
CA LYS A 87 -14.92 -1.23 -5.46
C LYS A 87 -13.44 -0.87 -5.25
N TRP A 88 -12.84 -1.33 -4.18
CA TRP A 88 -11.39 -1.21 -3.98
C TRP A 88 -10.60 -1.93 -5.09
N ALA A 89 -10.94 -3.18 -5.38
CA ALA A 89 -10.28 -3.98 -6.41
C ALA A 89 -10.41 -3.36 -7.81
N GLU A 90 -11.60 -2.85 -8.17
CA GLU A 90 -11.81 -2.13 -9.43
C GLU A 90 -10.87 -0.93 -9.57
N CYS A 91 -10.73 -0.13 -8.51
CA CYS A 91 -9.82 1.02 -8.52
C CYS A 91 -8.36 0.61 -8.68
N GLN A 92 -7.95 -0.43 -7.98
CA GLN A 92 -6.57 -0.89 -7.95
C GLN A 92 -6.17 -1.52 -9.29
N ILE A 93 -6.99 -2.43 -9.80
CA ILE A 93 -6.75 -3.14 -11.07
C ILE A 93 -6.88 -2.19 -12.25
N GLY A 94 -7.89 -1.35 -12.27
CA GLY A 94 -8.12 -0.40 -13.36
C GLY A 94 -6.95 0.58 -13.58
N ARG A 95 -6.14 0.83 -12.57
CA ARG A 95 -4.96 1.69 -12.66
C ARG A 95 -3.68 0.97 -13.05
N ALA A 96 -3.61 -0.34 -12.87
CA ALA A 96 -2.46 -1.14 -13.25
C ALA A 96 -2.31 -1.32 -14.76
N HIS A 97 -3.35 -1.02 -15.54
CA HIS A 97 -3.39 -1.17 -16.99
C HIS A 97 -3.21 0.14 -17.78
N VAL A 98 -2.87 1.22 -17.12
CA VAL A 98 -2.66 2.54 -17.79
C VAL A 98 -1.21 2.75 -18.14
#